data_54b2986cef62159f67972224b27371b2
#
_entry.id   54b2986cef62159f67972224b27371b2
#
_cell.length_a   1.000
_cell.length_b   1.000
_cell.length_c   1.000
_cell.angle_alpha   90.00
_cell.angle_beta   90.00
_cell.angle_gamma   90.00
#
_symmetry.space_group_name_H-M   'P 1'
#
loop_
_entity.id
_entity.type
_entity.pdbx_description
1 polymer ?
#
loop_
_entity_poly.entity_id
_entity_poly.type
_entity_poly.pdbx_seq_one_letter_code
_entity_poly.pdbx_strand_id
1 'polypeptide(L)'
;MKVLPLSKIHFIPHVHWDREWLRSTDSSRIKLVYFYDRLIEMLENDPQMKYFTFDGQTAALEDYLAIKPFQKDRISQLVKNRKLFIGPWYVQPDMIIPSGEALLRNLLVGSKYAAGLGHCMNVGWVPDAFGQNKITPYLFKEIGMKGIFAWRGFDYDVLDDSLFMWQGNGDASLPTVHFALGYGHYRGFPEDYEEVKKDMTDFIPKLEARYQDQEVLFMLGSDYAFPRKHSSKTIEQLQKDGYDCIMNNPEDYLDTLLNAAKKNHHQLKIYQGEARSAALGRIHAGITSTRIDIKNAMRHYETMMAKVIEPMISISRFQGGYCDQELINYFWKIIFKNQFHDSIYGSSPDSINHTVENRLLNLRHGLNELIWMNFRYLAESVDLSVLKENEDILVLFNTLPYQRNDYAFTSMIVKDKNFVLKRQDGTIVPYEIMNEVKATSHDIEYYNGMENFHDAGEVLEGTKFKVQIKIAASFLPPMGYEVLKVCFHERTSKRPEGD
;
A
#
# COMPACT_ATOMS: atom_id res chain seq x y z
N MET A 1 -33.60 38.02 -13.53
CA MET A 1 -32.79 37.33 -14.55
C MET A 1 -31.84 36.39 -13.86
N LYS A 2 -31.94 35.07 -14.09
CA LYS A 2 -30.90 34.15 -13.62
C LYS A 2 -29.64 34.46 -14.44
N VAL A 3 -28.57 34.83 -13.77
CA VAL A 3 -27.25 34.88 -14.40
C VAL A 3 -26.79 33.42 -14.47
N LEU A 4 -26.80 32.87 -15.69
CA LEU A 4 -26.25 31.53 -15.94
C LEU A 4 -24.71 31.60 -15.82
N PRO A 5 -24.04 30.55 -15.36
CA PRO A 5 -22.60 30.52 -15.31
C PRO A 5 -22.00 30.69 -16.71
N LEU A 6 -20.87 31.39 -16.78
CA LEU A 6 -20.11 31.57 -18.02
C LEU A 6 -19.23 30.33 -18.31
N SER A 7 -19.06 29.49 -17.34
CA SER A 7 -18.17 28.31 -17.39
C SER A 7 -18.88 27.05 -17.84
N LYS A 8 -18.12 26.18 -18.47
CA LYS A 8 -18.55 24.81 -18.74
C LYS A 8 -18.34 23.94 -17.52
N ILE A 9 -19.37 23.19 -17.12
CA ILE A 9 -19.37 22.36 -15.93
C ILE A 9 -19.18 20.91 -16.32
N HIS A 10 -18.12 20.29 -15.77
CA HIS A 10 -17.83 18.87 -15.95
C HIS A 10 -18.21 18.09 -14.68
N PHE A 11 -19.34 17.41 -14.74
CA PHE A 11 -19.75 16.49 -13.68
C PHE A 11 -18.97 15.19 -13.80
N ILE A 12 -18.17 14.87 -12.78
CA ILE A 12 -17.49 13.56 -12.67
C ILE A 12 -18.17 12.72 -11.61
N PRO A 13 -19.02 11.73 -12.02
CA PRO A 13 -19.61 10.79 -11.09
C PRO A 13 -18.50 9.90 -10.49
N HIS A 14 -18.49 9.84 -9.17
CA HIS A 14 -17.47 9.05 -8.45
C HIS A 14 -17.99 8.54 -7.10
N VAL A 15 -17.17 7.76 -6.44
CA VAL A 15 -17.28 7.41 -5.02
C VAL A 15 -15.89 7.47 -4.40
N HIS A 16 -15.80 7.88 -3.14
CA HIS A 16 -14.67 7.51 -2.29
C HIS A 16 -15.05 6.30 -1.45
N TRP A 17 -14.19 5.28 -1.43
CA TRP A 17 -14.52 4.02 -0.79
C TRP A 17 -13.47 3.64 0.23
N ASP A 18 -13.75 3.94 1.50
CA ASP A 18 -12.93 3.43 2.59
C ASP A 18 -13.19 1.94 2.76
N ARG A 19 -12.12 1.18 2.60
CA ARG A 19 -12.17 -0.25 2.81
C ARG A 19 -12.54 -0.59 4.26
N GLU A 20 -12.04 0.21 5.19
CA GLU A 20 -12.35 0.20 6.61
C GLU A 20 -12.07 1.60 7.19
N TRP A 21 -12.97 2.13 7.98
CA TRP A 21 -12.85 3.41 8.67
C TRP A 21 -13.85 3.47 9.83
N LEU A 22 -15.08 3.96 9.61
CA LEU A 22 -16.21 3.91 10.56
C LEU A 22 -16.93 2.55 10.53
N ARG A 23 -16.50 1.65 9.63
CA ARG A 23 -17.04 0.32 9.39
C ARG A 23 -15.91 -0.67 9.27
N SER A 24 -16.16 -1.89 9.75
CA SER A 24 -15.24 -3.00 9.51
C SER A 24 -15.17 -3.35 8.01
N THR A 25 -14.11 -4.03 7.62
CA THR A 25 -13.93 -4.52 6.25
C THR A 25 -15.15 -5.30 5.75
N ASP A 26 -15.70 -6.21 6.56
CA ASP A 26 -16.83 -7.05 6.12
C ASP A 26 -18.14 -6.26 6.05
N SER A 27 -18.36 -5.30 6.97
CA SER A 27 -19.49 -4.37 6.86
C SER A 27 -19.40 -3.50 5.60
N SER A 28 -18.19 -3.07 5.24
CA SER A 28 -17.91 -2.34 4.01
C SER A 28 -18.14 -3.21 2.77
N ARG A 29 -17.69 -4.48 2.76
CA ARG A 29 -17.89 -5.45 1.68
C ARG A 29 -19.38 -5.71 1.37
N ILE A 30 -20.22 -5.85 2.40
CA ILE A 30 -21.67 -6.02 2.18
C ILE A 30 -22.20 -4.84 1.37
N LYS A 31 -21.90 -3.61 1.79
CA LYS A 31 -22.32 -2.41 1.05
C LYS A 31 -21.73 -2.34 -0.35
N LEU A 32 -20.48 -2.77 -0.50
CA LEU A 32 -19.77 -2.81 -1.78
C LEU A 32 -20.49 -3.70 -2.81
N VAL A 33 -21.00 -4.85 -2.36
CA VAL A 33 -21.78 -5.76 -3.22
C VAL A 33 -23.02 -5.05 -3.76
N TYR A 34 -23.82 -4.44 -2.89
CA TYR A 34 -25.00 -3.67 -3.33
C TYR A 34 -24.65 -2.47 -4.20
N PHE A 35 -23.53 -1.83 -3.92
CA PHE A 35 -23.02 -0.70 -4.71
C PHE A 35 -22.67 -1.11 -6.13
N TYR A 36 -21.84 -2.15 -6.30
CA TYR A 36 -21.45 -2.61 -7.64
C TYR A 36 -22.60 -3.22 -8.42
N ASP A 37 -23.48 -3.99 -7.80
CA ASP A 37 -24.66 -4.52 -8.45
C ASP A 37 -25.50 -3.39 -9.06
N ARG A 38 -25.76 -2.33 -8.29
CA ARG A 38 -26.48 -1.15 -8.75
C ARG A 38 -25.71 -0.38 -9.83
N LEU A 39 -24.40 -0.20 -9.66
CA LEU A 39 -23.58 0.54 -10.61
C LEU A 39 -23.52 -0.15 -11.98
N ILE A 40 -23.32 -1.47 -11.99
CA ILE A 40 -23.29 -2.27 -13.22
C ILE A 40 -24.62 -2.11 -13.97
N GLU A 41 -25.75 -2.28 -13.27
CA GLU A 41 -27.09 -2.11 -13.87
C GLU A 41 -27.27 -0.71 -14.46
N MET A 42 -26.81 0.34 -13.76
CA MET A 42 -26.93 1.71 -14.25
C MET A 42 -26.08 1.95 -15.50
N LEU A 43 -24.82 1.52 -15.49
CA LEU A 43 -23.91 1.72 -16.62
C LEU A 43 -24.31 0.92 -17.86
N GLU A 44 -24.99 -0.20 -17.69
CA GLU A 44 -25.47 -1.03 -18.82
C GLU A 44 -26.81 -0.52 -19.39
N ASN A 45 -27.75 -0.13 -18.53
CA ASN A 45 -29.13 0.13 -18.92
C ASN A 45 -29.45 1.61 -19.12
N ASP A 46 -28.59 2.54 -18.66
CA ASP A 46 -28.79 3.97 -18.91
C ASP A 46 -27.70 4.49 -19.89
N PRO A 47 -28.07 4.74 -21.17
CA PRO A 47 -27.13 5.24 -22.18
C PRO A 47 -26.58 6.63 -21.84
N GLN A 48 -27.28 7.41 -21.03
CA GLN A 48 -26.86 8.75 -20.62
C GLN A 48 -25.92 8.72 -19.39
N MET A 49 -25.89 7.61 -18.65
CA MET A 49 -24.88 7.36 -17.61
C MET A 49 -23.60 6.88 -18.28
N LYS A 50 -22.83 7.84 -18.81
CA LYS A 50 -21.67 7.56 -19.67
C LYS A 50 -20.49 7.02 -18.91
N TYR A 51 -20.23 7.56 -17.71
CA TYR A 51 -18.99 7.34 -16.97
C TYR A 51 -19.23 7.18 -15.48
N PHE A 52 -18.38 6.42 -14.82
CA PHE A 52 -18.24 6.39 -13.36
C PHE A 52 -16.79 6.12 -12.96
N THR A 53 -16.26 6.88 -11.99
CA THR A 53 -14.93 6.72 -11.45
C THR A 53 -14.99 6.03 -10.10
N PHE A 54 -14.43 4.82 -10.01
CA PHE A 54 -14.37 4.10 -8.74
C PHE A 54 -13.02 4.37 -8.06
N ASP A 55 -12.92 5.50 -7.38
CA ASP A 55 -11.93 5.91 -6.38
C ASP A 55 -10.43 5.69 -6.71
N GLY A 56 -10.08 5.47 -7.96
CA GLY A 56 -8.68 5.26 -8.34
C GLY A 56 -8.02 4.01 -7.71
N GLN A 57 -8.77 3.08 -7.14
CA GLN A 57 -8.26 1.87 -6.50
C GLN A 57 -8.92 0.59 -7.02
N THR A 58 -8.26 -0.57 -6.81
CA THR A 58 -8.70 -1.86 -7.33
C THR A 58 -8.99 -2.91 -6.27
N ALA A 59 -8.49 -2.78 -5.04
CA ALA A 59 -8.70 -3.76 -3.97
C ALA A 59 -10.18 -3.95 -3.62
N ALA A 60 -10.99 -2.87 -3.67
CA ALA A 60 -12.43 -2.97 -3.44
C ALA A 60 -13.11 -3.79 -4.54
N LEU A 61 -12.66 -3.66 -5.79
CA LEU A 61 -13.18 -4.47 -6.89
C LEU A 61 -12.75 -5.94 -6.77
N GLU A 62 -11.53 -6.21 -6.32
CA GLU A 62 -11.08 -7.56 -5.98
C GLU A 62 -11.93 -8.18 -4.87
N ASP A 63 -12.23 -7.40 -3.81
CA ASP A 63 -13.13 -7.84 -2.71
C ASP A 63 -14.56 -8.14 -3.23
N TYR A 64 -15.09 -7.36 -4.18
CA TYR A 64 -16.39 -7.64 -4.82
C TYR A 64 -16.36 -8.91 -5.65
N LEU A 65 -15.33 -9.06 -6.51
CA LEU A 65 -15.20 -10.22 -7.39
C LEU A 65 -14.87 -11.53 -6.65
N ALA A 66 -14.30 -11.45 -5.45
CA ALA A 66 -14.14 -12.60 -4.57
C ALA A 66 -15.49 -13.17 -4.12
N ILE A 67 -16.53 -12.32 -3.98
CA ILE A 67 -17.89 -12.72 -3.61
C ILE A 67 -18.74 -13.04 -4.85
N LYS A 68 -18.59 -12.29 -5.93
CA LYS A 68 -19.35 -12.43 -7.19
C LYS A 68 -18.43 -12.63 -8.40
N PRO A 69 -17.71 -13.74 -8.49
CA PRO A 69 -16.74 -13.97 -9.57
C PRO A 69 -17.39 -13.98 -10.97
N PHE A 70 -18.65 -14.36 -11.07
CA PHE A 70 -19.42 -14.37 -12.32
C PHE A 70 -19.69 -12.98 -12.91
N GLN A 71 -19.47 -11.89 -12.15
CA GLN A 71 -19.60 -10.52 -12.64
C GLN A 71 -18.34 -10.00 -13.36
N LYS A 72 -17.25 -10.76 -13.37
CA LYS A 72 -15.97 -10.33 -13.91
C LYS A 72 -16.06 -9.87 -15.36
N ASP A 73 -16.74 -10.62 -16.21
CA ASP A 73 -16.84 -10.30 -17.63
C ASP A 73 -17.65 -9.02 -17.89
N ARG A 74 -18.74 -8.80 -17.14
CA ARG A 74 -19.53 -7.56 -17.22
C ARG A 74 -18.70 -6.35 -16.82
N ILE A 75 -17.98 -6.43 -15.70
CA ILE A 75 -17.09 -5.37 -15.25
C ILE A 75 -15.99 -5.13 -16.27
N SER A 76 -15.34 -6.20 -16.76
CA SER A 76 -14.29 -6.08 -17.77
C SER A 76 -14.81 -5.37 -19.04
N GLN A 77 -16.05 -5.65 -19.46
CA GLN A 77 -16.64 -4.96 -20.60
C GLN A 77 -16.89 -3.47 -20.32
N LEU A 78 -17.37 -3.11 -19.11
CA LEU A 78 -17.55 -1.72 -18.71
C LEU A 78 -16.22 -0.95 -18.64
N VAL A 79 -15.17 -1.59 -18.14
CA VAL A 79 -13.82 -1.01 -18.08
C VAL A 79 -13.23 -0.84 -19.48
N LYS A 80 -13.29 -1.86 -20.35
CA LYS A 80 -12.82 -1.80 -21.75
C LYS A 80 -13.53 -0.71 -22.55
N ASN A 81 -14.81 -0.54 -22.34
CA ASN A 81 -15.63 0.49 -23.00
C ASN A 81 -15.47 1.88 -22.36
N ARG A 82 -14.56 2.04 -21.38
CA ARG A 82 -14.31 3.29 -20.67
C ARG A 82 -15.58 3.89 -20.02
N LYS A 83 -16.51 3.05 -19.60
CA LYS A 83 -17.67 3.44 -18.79
C LYS A 83 -17.34 3.42 -17.30
N LEU A 84 -16.49 2.49 -16.87
CA LEU A 84 -16.01 2.36 -15.49
C LEU A 84 -14.50 2.61 -15.44
N PHE A 85 -14.07 3.65 -14.72
CA PHE A 85 -12.67 4.02 -14.49
C PHE A 85 -12.21 3.48 -13.15
N ILE A 86 -11.11 2.72 -13.15
CA ILE A 86 -10.51 2.05 -11.99
C ILE A 86 -8.97 2.21 -12.00
N GLY A 87 -8.33 2.02 -10.85
CA GLY A 87 -6.88 2.19 -10.69
C GLY A 87 -6.47 3.68 -10.69
N PRO A 88 -5.16 4.01 -10.61
CA PRO A 88 -4.00 3.11 -10.74
C PRO A 88 -3.60 2.36 -9.46
N TRP A 89 -4.08 2.74 -8.30
CA TRP A 89 -3.71 2.13 -7.04
C TRP A 89 -4.33 0.72 -6.86
N TYR A 90 -3.64 -0.12 -6.08
CA TYR A 90 -4.29 -1.29 -5.51
C TYR A 90 -5.20 -0.88 -4.34
N VAL A 91 -4.67 -0.16 -3.37
CA VAL A 91 -5.44 0.59 -2.35
C VAL A 91 -5.03 2.05 -2.39
N GLN A 92 -5.89 2.94 -1.91
CA GLN A 92 -5.55 4.35 -1.64
C GLN A 92 -4.62 4.43 -0.41
N PRO A 93 -3.29 4.56 -0.57
CA PRO A 93 -2.37 4.55 0.55
C PRO A 93 -2.31 5.90 1.25
N ASP A 94 -1.78 5.93 2.47
CA ASP A 94 -1.10 7.12 2.93
C ASP A 94 0.15 7.40 2.06
N MET A 95 0.46 8.67 1.83
CA MET A 95 1.56 9.05 0.95
C MET A 95 2.85 9.43 1.70
N ILE A 96 2.85 9.35 3.04
CA ILE A 96 3.95 9.81 3.90
C ILE A 96 4.61 8.65 4.66
N ILE A 97 3.81 7.76 5.26
CA ILE A 97 4.28 6.72 6.18
C ILE A 97 4.87 5.51 5.45
N PRO A 98 4.23 4.97 4.38
CA PRO A 98 4.78 3.85 3.62
C PRO A 98 6.12 4.17 2.96
N SER A 99 6.95 3.15 2.76
CA SER A 99 8.19 3.30 1.99
C SER A 99 7.91 3.58 0.51
N GLY A 100 8.87 4.23 -0.17
CA GLY A 100 8.77 4.45 -1.62
C GLY A 100 8.63 3.15 -2.40
N GLU A 101 9.27 2.06 -1.95
CA GLU A 101 9.12 0.72 -2.53
C GLU A 101 7.68 0.20 -2.41
N ALA A 102 7.06 0.34 -1.23
CA ALA A 102 5.69 -0.08 -1.03
C ALA A 102 4.70 0.74 -1.88
N LEU A 103 4.87 2.06 -1.98
CA LEU A 103 4.06 2.92 -2.84
C LEU A 103 4.18 2.53 -4.32
N LEU A 104 5.40 2.31 -4.81
CA LEU A 104 5.62 1.87 -6.20
C LEU A 104 4.95 0.52 -6.48
N ARG A 105 5.12 -0.46 -5.60
CA ARG A 105 4.50 -1.77 -5.76
C ARG A 105 2.97 -1.74 -5.67
N ASN A 106 2.42 -0.91 -4.79
CA ASN A 106 0.98 -0.68 -4.72
C ASN A 106 0.44 -0.18 -6.06
N LEU A 107 1.11 0.81 -6.69
CA LEU A 107 0.77 1.30 -8.01
C LEU A 107 0.90 0.22 -9.09
N LEU A 108 2.00 -0.54 -9.11
CA LEU A 108 2.21 -1.59 -10.10
C LEU A 108 1.17 -2.71 -10.01
N VAL A 109 0.82 -3.14 -8.79
CA VAL A 109 -0.22 -4.17 -8.57
C VAL A 109 -1.59 -3.65 -8.99
N GLY A 110 -1.94 -2.43 -8.61
CA GLY A 110 -3.22 -1.82 -8.98
C GLY A 110 -3.34 -1.60 -10.48
N SER A 111 -2.32 -1.02 -11.11
CA SER A 111 -2.29 -0.76 -12.55
C SER A 111 -2.36 -2.07 -13.36
N LYS A 112 -1.62 -3.11 -12.96
CA LYS A 112 -1.67 -4.43 -13.60
C LYS A 112 -3.05 -5.08 -13.47
N TYR A 113 -3.67 -4.98 -12.29
CA TYR A 113 -5.01 -5.51 -12.06
C TYR A 113 -6.06 -4.80 -12.93
N ALA A 114 -6.05 -3.46 -12.95
CA ALA A 114 -6.96 -2.66 -13.77
C ALA A 114 -6.77 -2.91 -15.28
N ALA A 115 -5.52 -2.94 -15.76
CA ALA A 115 -5.19 -3.26 -17.15
C ALA A 115 -5.66 -4.67 -17.54
N GLY A 116 -5.57 -5.64 -16.63
CA GLY A 116 -6.08 -7.01 -16.82
C GLY A 116 -7.60 -7.08 -17.00
N LEU A 117 -8.36 -6.08 -16.52
CA LEU A 117 -9.78 -5.92 -16.75
C LEU A 117 -10.10 -5.10 -18.02
N GLY A 118 -9.11 -4.48 -18.64
CA GLY A 118 -9.25 -3.83 -19.94
C GLY A 118 -8.69 -2.42 -20.04
N HIS A 119 -8.69 -1.66 -18.97
CA HIS A 119 -8.13 -0.30 -18.93
C HIS A 119 -7.73 0.08 -17.49
N CYS A 120 -6.55 0.67 -17.35
CA CYS A 120 -6.15 1.36 -16.13
C CYS A 120 -6.32 2.87 -16.34
N MET A 121 -7.01 3.55 -15.46
CA MET A 121 -7.11 5.01 -15.50
C MET A 121 -5.69 5.61 -15.52
N ASN A 122 -5.41 6.48 -16.48
CA ASN A 122 -4.06 6.99 -16.72
C ASN A 122 -3.79 8.35 -16.06
N VAL A 123 -4.49 8.63 -14.98
CA VAL A 123 -4.25 9.77 -14.09
C VAL A 123 -4.03 9.28 -12.66
N GLY A 124 -3.10 9.91 -11.95
CA GLY A 124 -2.92 9.70 -10.53
C GLY A 124 -4.16 10.21 -9.76
N TRP A 125 -4.60 9.47 -8.76
CA TRP A 125 -5.81 9.77 -8.01
C TRP A 125 -5.54 9.72 -6.52
N VAL A 126 -5.52 10.88 -5.85
CA VAL A 126 -5.14 11.02 -4.43
C VAL A 126 -6.15 11.95 -3.73
N PRO A 127 -7.39 11.51 -3.51
CA PRO A 127 -8.44 12.37 -2.97
C PRO A 127 -8.29 12.62 -1.48
N ASP A 128 -7.92 11.62 -0.67
CA ASP A 128 -8.05 11.71 0.79
C ASP A 128 -6.78 11.38 1.60
N ALA A 129 -5.64 11.16 0.98
CA ALA A 129 -4.37 11.07 1.72
C ALA A 129 -4.06 12.40 2.44
N PHE A 130 -3.71 12.34 3.74
CA PHE A 130 -3.59 13.51 4.61
C PHE A 130 -2.23 14.21 4.47
N GLY A 131 -1.93 14.63 3.26
CA GLY A 131 -0.67 15.20 2.82
C GLY A 131 0.04 14.30 1.82
N GLN A 132 0.94 14.92 1.04
CA GLN A 132 1.59 14.27 -0.09
C GLN A 132 3.10 14.41 -0.01
N ASN A 133 3.80 13.33 -0.27
CA ASN A 133 5.26 13.33 -0.39
C ASN A 133 5.68 13.91 -1.75
N LYS A 134 6.82 14.61 -1.78
CA LYS A 134 7.41 15.15 -3.01
C LYS A 134 7.77 14.10 -4.07
N ILE A 135 7.80 12.81 -3.71
CA ILE A 135 8.02 11.71 -4.67
C ILE A 135 6.77 11.42 -5.52
N THR A 136 5.60 11.92 -5.14
CA THR A 136 4.32 11.61 -5.80
C THR A 136 4.32 11.88 -7.30
N PRO A 137 4.73 13.08 -7.80
CA PRO A 137 4.82 13.31 -9.25
C PRO A 137 5.80 12.36 -9.94
N TYR A 138 6.91 12.02 -9.30
CA TYR A 138 7.88 11.08 -9.85
C TYR A 138 7.27 9.68 -10.03
N LEU A 139 6.62 9.13 -8.99
CA LEU A 139 6.00 7.80 -9.04
C LEU A 139 4.97 7.71 -10.17
N PHE A 140 4.09 8.69 -10.28
CA PHE A 140 3.07 8.70 -11.33
C PHE A 140 3.65 8.90 -12.74
N LYS A 141 4.68 9.73 -12.88
CA LYS A 141 5.37 9.94 -14.15
C LYS A 141 6.05 8.67 -14.65
N GLU A 142 6.75 7.94 -13.77
CA GLU A 142 7.46 6.70 -14.12
C GLU A 142 6.52 5.59 -14.60
N ILE A 143 5.29 5.54 -14.10
CA ILE A 143 4.29 4.58 -14.58
C ILE A 143 3.43 5.12 -15.75
N GLY A 144 3.79 6.29 -16.31
CA GLY A 144 3.18 6.84 -17.51
C GLY A 144 1.87 7.59 -17.31
N MET A 145 1.55 8.06 -16.10
CA MET A 145 0.36 8.86 -15.86
C MET A 145 0.48 10.25 -16.50
N LYS A 146 -0.61 10.76 -17.06
CA LYS A 146 -0.65 12.08 -17.73
C LYS A 146 -0.71 13.25 -16.76
N GLY A 147 -1.25 13.05 -15.57
CA GLY A 147 -1.41 14.09 -14.54
C GLY A 147 -1.95 13.49 -13.24
N ILE A 148 -2.27 14.34 -12.29
CA ILE A 148 -2.66 13.96 -10.93
C ILE A 148 -3.94 14.71 -10.55
N PHE A 149 -4.85 14.02 -9.86
CA PHE A 149 -5.97 14.63 -9.14
C PHE A 149 -5.70 14.46 -7.64
N ALA A 150 -5.67 15.57 -6.91
CA ALA A 150 -5.35 15.57 -5.49
C ALA A 150 -6.11 16.65 -4.72
N TRP A 151 -6.28 16.45 -3.41
CA TRP A 151 -6.96 17.41 -2.57
C TRP A 151 -6.06 17.96 -1.46
N ARG A 152 -5.76 17.13 -0.46
CA ARG A 152 -5.17 17.59 0.80
C ARG A 152 -3.68 17.89 0.68
N GLY A 153 -3.23 18.83 1.50
CA GLY A 153 -1.81 19.13 1.65
C GLY A 153 -1.32 20.38 0.91
N PHE A 154 -2.05 20.87 -0.08
CA PHE A 154 -1.70 22.10 -0.79
C PHE A 154 -2.05 23.37 0.04
N ASP A 155 -1.36 24.45 -0.25
CA ASP A 155 -1.54 25.75 0.41
C ASP A 155 -2.10 26.81 -0.54
N TYR A 156 -2.02 28.06 -0.11
CA TYR A 156 -2.56 29.19 -0.88
C TYR A 156 -1.83 29.46 -2.20
N ASP A 157 -0.67 28.85 -2.44
CA ASP A 157 0.04 28.99 -3.72
C ASP A 157 -0.76 28.44 -4.91
N VAL A 158 -1.69 27.51 -4.66
CA VAL A 158 -2.60 26.95 -5.68
C VAL A 158 -4.02 27.52 -5.56
N LEU A 159 -4.25 28.58 -4.77
CA LEU A 159 -5.60 29.11 -4.52
C LEU A 159 -6.21 29.78 -5.76
N ASP A 160 -5.40 30.44 -6.59
CA ASP A 160 -5.89 31.20 -7.72
C ASP A 160 -6.29 30.33 -8.92
N ASP A 161 -5.76 29.10 -8.98
CA ASP A 161 -6.11 28.14 -10.02
C ASP A 161 -6.03 26.71 -9.52
N SER A 162 -7.00 25.90 -9.91
CA SER A 162 -7.04 24.48 -9.57
C SER A 162 -6.25 23.58 -10.52
N LEU A 163 -5.63 24.14 -11.58
CA LEU A 163 -4.69 23.45 -12.46
C LEU A 163 -3.29 24.07 -12.34
N PHE A 164 -2.31 23.28 -11.96
CA PHE A 164 -0.91 23.71 -11.79
C PHE A 164 0.06 22.58 -12.16
N MET A 165 1.34 22.89 -12.30
CA MET A 165 2.40 21.88 -12.44
C MET A 165 2.97 21.55 -11.06
N TRP A 166 2.85 20.29 -10.64
CA TRP A 166 3.49 19.84 -9.41
C TRP A 166 4.86 19.26 -9.73
N GLN A 167 5.91 19.92 -9.23
CA GLN A 167 7.29 19.49 -9.34
C GLN A 167 7.72 18.75 -8.08
N GLY A 168 8.08 17.50 -8.24
CA GLY A 168 8.53 16.60 -7.18
C GLY A 168 10.06 16.47 -7.09
N ASN A 169 10.54 15.25 -6.93
CA ASN A 169 11.97 14.95 -6.92
C ASN A 169 12.58 15.06 -8.33
N GLY A 170 13.78 15.64 -8.40
CA GLY A 170 14.48 15.86 -9.67
C GLY A 170 13.66 16.73 -10.61
N ASP A 171 13.64 16.36 -11.89
CA ASP A 171 12.87 17.04 -12.94
C ASP A 171 11.46 16.46 -13.15
N ALA A 172 11.00 15.63 -12.22
CA ALA A 172 9.68 15.05 -12.30
C ALA A 172 8.61 16.10 -12.03
N SER A 173 7.83 16.42 -13.06
CA SER A 173 6.73 17.37 -13.00
C SER A 173 5.54 16.80 -13.74
N LEU A 174 4.34 16.94 -13.15
CA LEU A 174 3.08 16.54 -13.74
C LEU A 174 2.01 17.62 -13.55
N PRO A 175 1.14 17.84 -14.55
CA PRO A 175 -0.03 18.68 -14.37
C PRO A 175 -0.91 18.08 -13.28
N THR A 176 -1.34 18.91 -12.36
CA THR A 176 -2.12 18.50 -11.20
C THR A 176 -3.40 19.29 -11.11
N VAL A 177 -4.51 18.59 -10.97
CA VAL A 177 -5.84 19.14 -10.74
C VAL A 177 -6.14 19.06 -9.25
N HIS A 178 -6.33 20.22 -8.62
CA HIS A 178 -6.74 20.31 -7.23
C HIS A 178 -8.28 20.22 -7.12
N PHE A 179 -8.77 19.37 -6.25
CA PHE A 179 -10.20 19.34 -5.92
C PHE A 179 -10.58 20.59 -5.12
N ALA A 180 -11.00 21.63 -5.79
CA ALA A 180 -11.16 22.99 -5.26
C ALA A 180 -12.00 23.09 -3.97
N LEU A 181 -13.09 22.31 -3.88
CA LEU A 181 -13.94 22.20 -2.68
C LEU A 181 -13.84 20.82 -2.01
N GLY A 182 -12.78 20.03 -2.33
CA GLY A 182 -12.65 18.65 -1.95
C GLY A 182 -13.42 17.71 -2.88
N TYR A 183 -13.11 16.40 -2.80
CA TYR A 183 -13.79 15.39 -3.63
C TYR A 183 -15.24 15.15 -3.20
N GLY A 184 -15.57 15.37 -1.93
CA GLY A 184 -16.84 15.02 -1.31
C GLY A 184 -17.84 16.17 -1.15
N HIS A 185 -17.65 17.30 -1.83
CA HIS A 185 -18.47 18.48 -1.64
C HIS A 185 -19.93 18.31 -2.09
N TYR A 186 -20.21 17.35 -3.00
CA TYR A 186 -21.56 17.11 -3.47
C TYR A 186 -21.87 15.62 -3.59
N ARG A 187 -22.62 15.10 -2.63
CA ARG A 187 -22.86 13.66 -2.45
C ARG A 187 -23.68 13.02 -3.57
N GLY A 188 -24.37 13.82 -4.36
CA GLY A 188 -25.23 13.40 -5.49
C GLY A 188 -26.47 14.27 -5.58
N PHE A 189 -27.03 14.37 -6.77
CA PHE A 189 -28.22 15.19 -6.98
C PHE A 189 -29.38 14.75 -6.07
N PRO A 190 -30.06 15.70 -5.38
CA PRO A 190 -31.36 15.42 -4.76
C PRO A 190 -32.43 15.03 -5.78
N GLU A 191 -33.51 14.43 -5.34
CA GLU A 191 -34.63 14.07 -6.22
C GLU A 191 -35.44 15.31 -6.65
N ASP A 192 -35.52 16.30 -5.77
CA ASP A 192 -36.18 17.56 -6.05
C ASP A 192 -35.26 18.44 -6.94
N TYR A 193 -35.74 18.75 -8.13
CA TYR A 193 -34.96 19.56 -9.08
C TYR A 193 -34.81 21.03 -8.65
N GLU A 194 -35.72 21.58 -7.84
CA GLU A 194 -35.56 22.94 -7.29
C GLU A 194 -34.39 22.99 -6.27
N GLU A 195 -34.20 21.94 -5.49
CA GLU A 195 -33.01 21.82 -4.65
C GLU A 195 -31.72 21.77 -5.50
N VAL A 196 -31.72 21.00 -6.61
CA VAL A 196 -30.58 20.97 -7.54
C VAL A 196 -30.26 22.38 -8.02
N LYS A 197 -31.23 23.17 -8.47
CA LYS A 197 -31.00 24.55 -8.95
C LYS A 197 -30.42 25.46 -7.88
N LYS A 198 -30.91 25.31 -6.65
CA LYS A 198 -30.39 26.03 -5.50
C LYS A 198 -28.92 25.66 -5.26
N ASP A 199 -28.61 24.38 -5.22
CA ASP A 199 -27.26 23.87 -5.03
C ASP A 199 -26.32 24.38 -6.14
N MET A 200 -26.74 24.34 -7.42
CA MET A 200 -25.94 24.89 -8.51
C MET A 200 -25.65 26.38 -8.31
N THR A 201 -26.63 27.15 -7.86
CA THR A 201 -26.45 28.58 -7.55
C THR A 201 -25.43 28.80 -6.42
N ASP A 202 -25.37 27.91 -5.44
CA ASP A 202 -24.49 28.03 -4.28
C ASP A 202 -23.06 27.53 -4.56
N PHE A 203 -22.90 26.44 -5.33
CA PHE A 203 -21.59 25.81 -5.59
C PHE A 203 -20.84 26.35 -6.78
N ILE A 204 -21.51 26.63 -7.90
CA ILE A 204 -20.83 27.01 -9.15
C ILE A 204 -19.98 28.26 -9.00
N PRO A 205 -20.45 29.37 -8.40
CA PRO A 205 -19.61 30.56 -8.26
C PRO A 205 -18.33 30.32 -7.43
N LYS A 206 -18.39 29.42 -6.44
CA LYS A 206 -17.23 29.06 -5.62
C LYS A 206 -16.21 28.23 -6.41
N LEU A 207 -16.69 27.43 -7.34
CA LEU A 207 -15.83 26.63 -8.22
C LEU A 207 -15.26 27.51 -9.33
N GLU A 208 -16.08 28.36 -9.97
CA GLU A 208 -15.63 29.31 -11.02
C GLU A 208 -14.47 30.18 -10.56
N ALA A 209 -14.50 30.62 -9.30
CA ALA A 209 -13.41 31.37 -8.70
C ALA A 209 -12.06 30.64 -8.67
N ARG A 210 -12.05 29.33 -8.93
CA ARG A 210 -10.88 28.46 -8.84
C ARG A 210 -10.41 27.89 -10.18
N TYR A 211 -11.12 28.19 -11.30
CA TYR A 211 -10.81 27.67 -12.62
C TYR A 211 -10.71 28.80 -13.63
N GLN A 212 -9.49 29.28 -13.93
CA GLN A 212 -9.23 30.42 -14.82
C GLN A 212 -9.70 30.17 -16.25
N ASP A 213 -9.61 28.90 -16.72
CA ASP A 213 -9.98 28.51 -18.08
C ASP A 213 -11.48 28.20 -18.25
N GLN A 214 -12.29 28.47 -17.23
CA GLN A 214 -13.74 28.32 -17.25
C GLN A 214 -14.22 26.86 -17.52
N GLU A 215 -13.35 25.88 -17.35
CA GLU A 215 -13.65 24.44 -17.44
C GLU A 215 -13.78 23.89 -16.02
N VAL A 216 -14.94 23.99 -15.42
CA VAL A 216 -15.18 23.75 -13.98
C VAL A 216 -15.36 22.28 -13.67
N LEU A 217 -14.55 21.73 -12.76
CA LEU A 217 -14.72 20.40 -12.18
C LEU A 217 -15.80 20.42 -11.10
N PHE A 218 -16.83 19.60 -11.29
CA PHE A 218 -17.85 19.35 -10.30
C PHE A 218 -17.84 17.86 -9.92
N MET A 219 -17.33 17.56 -8.72
CA MET A 219 -17.29 16.18 -8.22
C MET A 219 -18.66 15.73 -7.75
N LEU A 220 -19.21 14.69 -8.41
CA LEU A 220 -20.56 14.16 -8.14
C LEU A 220 -20.44 12.81 -7.41
N GLY A 221 -20.21 12.86 -6.12
CA GLY A 221 -19.97 11.72 -5.25
C GLY A 221 -19.39 12.12 -3.91
N SER A 222 -19.19 11.17 -3.01
CA SER A 222 -18.59 11.35 -1.68
C SER A 222 -18.32 9.98 -1.06
N ASP A 223 -17.90 9.95 0.23
CA ASP A 223 -17.68 8.74 1.02
C ASP A 223 -18.90 7.82 1.00
N TYR A 224 -18.73 6.61 0.49
CA TYR A 224 -19.78 5.60 0.38
C TYR A 224 -21.06 6.06 -0.33
N ALA A 225 -20.99 7.10 -1.15
CA ALA A 225 -22.15 7.64 -1.86
C ALA A 225 -22.59 6.69 -2.99
N PHE A 226 -23.80 6.15 -2.87
CA PHE A 226 -24.38 5.34 -3.93
C PHE A 226 -24.72 6.19 -5.16
N PRO A 227 -24.45 5.69 -6.38
CA PRO A 227 -24.81 6.41 -7.58
C PRO A 227 -26.33 6.62 -7.66
N ARG A 228 -26.74 7.84 -8.04
CA ARG A 228 -28.16 8.22 -8.14
C ARG A 228 -28.70 7.89 -9.52
N LYS A 229 -29.79 7.11 -9.60
CA LYS A 229 -30.39 6.67 -10.87
C LYS A 229 -30.86 7.82 -11.78
N HIS A 230 -31.16 8.99 -11.19
CA HIS A 230 -31.64 10.15 -11.93
C HIS A 230 -30.53 11.12 -12.36
N SER A 231 -29.25 10.85 -12.03
CA SER A 231 -28.15 11.79 -12.29
C SER A 231 -28.02 12.20 -13.75
N SER A 232 -28.16 11.27 -14.68
CA SER A 232 -28.11 11.54 -16.12
C SER A 232 -29.25 12.48 -16.56
N LYS A 233 -30.48 12.19 -16.11
CA LYS A 233 -31.68 13.01 -16.40
C LYS A 233 -31.59 14.40 -15.79
N THR A 234 -30.98 14.51 -14.59
CA THR A 234 -30.76 15.80 -13.94
C THR A 234 -29.80 16.66 -14.75
N ILE A 235 -28.71 16.07 -15.28
CA ILE A 235 -27.78 16.80 -16.15
C ILE A 235 -28.46 17.26 -17.44
N GLU A 236 -29.27 16.40 -18.07
CA GLU A 236 -30.06 16.79 -19.25
C GLU A 236 -31.04 17.94 -18.95
N GLN A 237 -31.66 17.96 -17.77
CA GLN A 237 -32.56 19.04 -17.38
C GLN A 237 -31.78 20.36 -17.11
N LEU A 238 -30.61 20.30 -16.49
CA LEU A 238 -29.73 21.46 -16.35
C LEU A 238 -29.34 22.05 -17.72
N GLN A 239 -29.01 21.19 -18.70
CA GLN A 239 -28.74 21.63 -20.08
C GLN A 239 -29.94 22.36 -20.72
N LYS A 240 -31.14 21.82 -20.53
CA LYS A 240 -32.40 22.44 -21.01
C LYS A 240 -32.64 23.81 -20.35
N ASP A 241 -32.24 23.96 -19.08
CA ASP A 241 -32.33 25.24 -18.35
C ASP A 241 -31.21 26.22 -18.70
N GLY A 242 -30.33 25.85 -19.66
CA GLY A 242 -29.31 26.73 -20.24
C GLY A 242 -27.91 26.63 -19.58
N TYR A 243 -27.70 25.65 -18.69
CA TYR A 243 -26.34 25.41 -18.18
C TYR A 243 -25.48 24.71 -19.24
N ASP A 244 -24.28 25.24 -19.52
CA ASP A 244 -23.28 24.49 -20.29
C ASP A 244 -22.64 23.45 -19.38
N CYS A 245 -23.12 22.21 -19.44
CA CYS A 245 -22.66 21.15 -18.57
C CYS A 245 -22.66 19.78 -19.27
N ILE A 246 -21.73 18.91 -18.85
CA ILE A 246 -21.61 17.54 -19.37
C ILE A 246 -21.24 16.57 -18.25
N MET A 247 -21.57 15.28 -18.43
CA MET A 247 -20.94 14.21 -17.67
C MET A 247 -19.59 13.90 -18.31
N ASN A 248 -18.53 13.85 -17.50
CA ASN A 248 -17.17 13.59 -17.94
C ASN A 248 -16.46 12.55 -17.07
N ASN A 249 -15.24 12.19 -17.45
CA ASN A 249 -14.34 11.31 -16.72
C ASN A 249 -13.01 12.02 -16.47
N PRO A 250 -12.17 11.53 -15.52
CA PRO A 250 -10.93 12.23 -15.14
C PRO A 250 -9.93 12.41 -16.30
N GLU A 251 -9.82 11.42 -17.20
CA GLU A 251 -8.83 11.46 -18.29
C GLU A 251 -9.19 12.52 -19.34
N ASP A 252 -10.42 12.48 -19.83
CA ASP A 252 -10.89 13.41 -20.85
C ASP A 252 -11.04 14.83 -20.27
N TYR A 253 -11.35 14.95 -18.97
CA TYR A 253 -11.37 16.23 -18.28
C TYR A 253 -9.97 16.85 -18.18
N LEU A 254 -8.95 16.09 -17.81
CA LEU A 254 -7.57 16.59 -17.79
C LEU A 254 -7.13 17.06 -19.18
N ASP A 255 -7.40 16.26 -20.22
CA ASP A 255 -7.09 16.66 -21.60
C ASP A 255 -7.83 17.94 -22.01
N THR A 256 -9.07 18.13 -21.57
CA THR A 256 -9.83 19.38 -21.80
C THR A 256 -9.17 20.57 -21.12
N LEU A 257 -8.82 20.47 -19.85
CA LEU A 257 -8.14 21.54 -19.11
C LEU A 257 -6.81 21.93 -19.74
N LEU A 258 -5.97 20.96 -20.09
CA LEU A 258 -4.68 21.22 -20.71
C LEU A 258 -4.82 21.90 -22.08
N ASN A 259 -5.83 21.51 -22.86
CA ASN A 259 -6.13 22.13 -24.14
C ASN A 259 -6.65 23.57 -23.97
N ALA A 260 -7.51 23.81 -22.97
CA ALA A 260 -8.01 25.16 -22.67
C ALA A 260 -6.88 26.05 -22.19
N ALA A 261 -6.03 25.61 -21.27
CA ALA A 261 -4.86 26.36 -20.82
C ALA A 261 -3.91 26.72 -21.98
N LYS A 262 -3.63 25.76 -22.88
CA LYS A 262 -2.82 26.00 -24.07
C LYS A 262 -3.46 27.01 -25.04
N LYS A 263 -4.75 26.89 -25.30
CA LYS A 263 -5.51 27.80 -26.19
C LYS A 263 -5.55 29.23 -25.65
N ASN A 264 -5.70 29.37 -24.35
CA ASN A 264 -5.78 30.67 -23.67
C ASN A 264 -4.40 31.24 -23.32
N HIS A 265 -3.31 30.59 -23.71
CA HIS A 265 -1.93 30.94 -23.34
C HIS A 265 -1.72 31.04 -21.80
N HIS A 266 -2.49 30.29 -21.05
CA HIS A 266 -2.41 30.25 -19.60
C HIS A 266 -1.12 29.51 -19.16
N GLN A 267 -0.23 30.25 -18.49
CA GLN A 267 0.99 29.67 -17.93
C GLN A 267 0.69 29.05 -16.56
N LEU A 268 0.75 27.72 -16.47
CA LEU A 268 0.50 27.01 -15.23
C LEU A 268 1.54 27.39 -14.16
N LYS A 269 1.06 27.67 -12.96
CA LYS A 269 1.93 27.86 -11.79
C LYS A 269 2.69 26.57 -11.48
N ILE A 270 3.86 26.69 -10.87
CA ILE A 270 4.66 25.56 -10.41
C ILE A 270 4.56 25.48 -8.88
N TYR A 271 4.01 24.39 -8.39
CA TYR A 271 4.08 24.03 -6.98
C TYR A 271 5.25 23.08 -6.77
N GLN A 272 6.13 23.36 -5.80
CA GLN A 272 7.35 22.57 -5.55
C GLN A 272 7.34 21.90 -4.20
N GLY A 273 7.77 20.64 -4.16
CA GLY A 273 8.03 19.92 -2.93
C GLY A 273 6.86 19.11 -2.39
N GLU A 274 6.83 18.94 -1.07
CA GLU A 274 5.79 18.21 -0.37
C GLU A 274 4.53 19.05 -0.18
N ALA A 275 3.37 18.43 -0.29
CA ALA A 275 2.09 19.07 0.00
C ALA A 275 1.64 18.64 1.42
N ARG A 276 1.94 19.46 2.42
CA ARG A 276 1.68 19.19 3.83
C ARG A 276 0.99 20.33 4.59
N SER A 277 0.40 21.26 3.87
CA SER A 277 -0.35 22.34 4.45
C SER A 277 -1.79 21.93 4.78
N ALA A 278 -2.33 22.45 5.87
CA ALA A 278 -3.74 22.32 6.24
C ALA A 278 -4.62 23.47 5.70
N ALA A 279 -4.07 24.35 4.87
CA ALA A 279 -4.72 25.59 4.45
C ALA A 279 -6.00 25.34 3.62
N LEU A 280 -5.93 24.44 2.65
CA LEU A 280 -7.04 24.12 1.73
C LEU A 280 -7.77 22.82 2.05
N GLY A 281 -7.27 22.03 3.00
CA GLY A 281 -7.88 20.77 3.43
C GLY A 281 -7.21 20.25 4.68
N ARG A 282 -7.98 19.71 5.61
CA ARG A 282 -7.44 19.15 6.87
C ARG A 282 -6.48 18.01 6.57
N ILE A 283 -5.31 18.00 7.20
CA ILE A 283 -4.30 16.95 7.10
C ILE A 283 -4.15 16.12 8.38
N HIS A 284 -4.96 16.39 9.41
CA HIS A 284 -4.97 15.63 10.67
C HIS A 284 -3.56 15.30 11.20
N ALA A 285 -2.77 16.31 11.53
CA ALA A 285 -1.33 16.22 11.81
C ALA A 285 -0.92 15.13 12.82
N GLY A 286 -1.82 14.74 13.76
CA GLY A 286 -1.57 13.67 14.74
C GLY A 286 -1.49 12.24 14.17
N ILE A 287 -1.89 12.01 12.92
CA ILE A 287 -1.90 10.68 12.30
C ILE A 287 -0.52 10.00 12.23
N THR A 288 0.55 10.79 12.18
CA THR A 288 1.93 10.26 12.10
C THR A 288 2.41 9.68 13.43
N SER A 289 1.77 10.03 14.55
CA SER A 289 2.14 9.58 15.91
C SER A 289 1.08 8.69 16.57
N THR A 290 -0.16 8.73 16.10
CA THR A 290 -1.24 7.86 16.59
C THR A 290 -0.96 6.40 16.26
N ARG A 291 -1.20 5.48 17.21
CA ARG A 291 -1.01 4.03 17.04
C ARG A 291 0.33 3.69 16.40
N ILE A 292 1.39 4.15 17.05
CA ILE A 292 2.77 4.04 16.57
C ILE A 292 3.22 2.58 16.43
N ASP A 293 2.64 1.66 17.19
CA ASP A 293 2.82 0.21 17.11
C ASP A 293 2.45 -0.34 15.73
N ILE A 294 1.31 0.07 15.14
CA ILE A 294 0.91 -0.31 13.78
C ILE A 294 1.94 0.19 12.76
N LYS A 295 2.39 1.44 12.89
CA LYS A 295 3.37 2.05 11.97
C LYS A 295 4.73 1.36 12.05
N ASN A 296 5.19 1.06 13.27
CA ASN A 296 6.45 0.35 13.50
C ASN A 296 6.38 -1.09 12.94
N ALA A 297 5.26 -1.80 13.16
CA ALA A 297 5.04 -3.12 12.60
C ALA A 297 5.05 -3.08 11.05
N MET A 298 4.37 -2.11 10.44
CA MET A 298 4.35 -1.97 8.98
C MET A 298 5.74 -1.73 8.42
N ARG A 299 6.51 -0.80 9.00
CA ARG A 299 7.91 -0.54 8.60
C ARG A 299 8.78 -1.79 8.72
N HIS A 300 8.59 -2.56 9.79
CA HIS A 300 9.29 -3.82 9.99
C HIS A 300 8.98 -4.83 8.88
N TYR A 301 7.69 -5.04 8.56
CA TYR A 301 7.29 -6.02 7.54
C TYR A 301 7.64 -5.62 6.11
N GLU A 302 7.56 -4.33 5.78
CA GLU A 302 8.11 -3.83 4.50
C GLU A 302 9.60 -4.15 4.37
N THR A 303 10.36 -3.92 5.44
CA THR A 303 11.80 -4.20 5.48
C THR A 303 12.07 -5.69 5.36
N MET A 304 11.32 -6.53 6.08
CA MET A 304 11.44 -8.00 5.98
C MET A 304 11.18 -8.47 4.55
N MET A 305 10.11 -8.01 3.91
CA MET A 305 9.82 -8.39 2.53
C MET A 305 10.93 -7.97 1.58
N ALA A 306 11.25 -6.67 1.55
CA ALA A 306 12.14 -6.11 0.52
C ALA A 306 13.62 -6.43 0.76
N LYS A 307 14.06 -6.63 2.01
CA LYS A 307 15.48 -6.76 2.36
C LYS A 307 15.88 -8.17 2.84
N VAL A 308 14.93 -9.01 3.18
CA VAL A 308 15.21 -10.37 3.67
C VAL A 308 14.55 -11.41 2.78
N ILE A 309 13.21 -11.42 2.70
CA ILE A 309 12.45 -12.52 2.10
C ILE A 309 12.69 -12.59 0.59
N GLU A 310 12.48 -11.52 -0.15
CA GLU A 310 12.66 -11.54 -1.61
C GLU A 310 14.12 -11.81 -2.04
N PRO A 311 15.15 -11.21 -1.41
CA PRO A 311 16.52 -11.61 -1.68
C PRO A 311 16.80 -13.09 -1.40
N MET A 312 16.31 -13.64 -0.28
CA MET A 312 16.47 -15.06 0.05
C MET A 312 15.81 -15.97 -0.97
N ILE A 313 14.54 -15.68 -1.33
CA ILE A 313 13.82 -16.42 -2.36
C ILE A 313 14.58 -16.36 -3.70
N SER A 314 15.14 -15.20 -4.04
CA SER A 314 15.93 -15.04 -5.26
C SER A 314 17.20 -15.92 -5.25
N ILE A 315 17.92 -15.95 -4.13
CA ILE A 315 19.09 -16.81 -3.95
C ILE A 315 18.68 -18.28 -4.03
N SER A 316 17.62 -18.69 -3.30
CA SER A 316 17.08 -20.05 -3.34
C SER A 316 16.77 -20.49 -4.76
N ARG A 317 16.11 -19.63 -5.54
CA ARG A 317 15.75 -19.92 -6.94
C ARG A 317 16.98 -20.13 -7.83
N PHE A 318 18.03 -19.33 -7.65
CA PHE A 318 19.30 -19.53 -8.38
C PHE A 318 19.92 -20.89 -8.10
N GLN A 319 19.68 -21.47 -6.92
CA GLN A 319 20.16 -22.79 -6.52
C GLN A 319 19.17 -23.92 -6.85
N GLY A 320 18.09 -23.65 -7.59
CA GLY A 320 17.07 -24.62 -7.97
C GLY A 320 15.91 -24.76 -6.98
N GLY A 321 15.83 -23.90 -5.98
CA GLY A 321 14.74 -23.85 -5.03
C GLY A 321 13.44 -23.32 -5.63
N TYR A 322 12.35 -23.58 -4.94
CA TYR A 322 11.03 -23.14 -5.33
C TYR A 322 10.81 -21.65 -5.02
N CYS A 323 10.24 -20.94 -5.97
CA CYS A 323 9.81 -19.55 -5.78
C CYS A 323 8.43 -19.36 -6.39
N ASP A 324 7.47 -19.00 -5.56
CA ASP A 324 6.12 -18.65 -5.99
C ASP A 324 5.93 -17.13 -5.96
N GLN A 325 5.90 -16.51 -7.16
CA GLN A 325 5.68 -15.08 -7.29
C GLN A 325 4.30 -14.65 -6.79
N GLU A 326 3.28 -15.51 -6.91
CA GLU A 326 1.94 -15.19 -6.44
C GLU A 326 1.87 -15.17 -4.90
N LEU A 327 2.69 -15.98 -4.23
CA LEU A 327 2.83 -15.95 -2.77
C LEU A 327 3.49 -14.62 -2.30
N ILE A 328 4.51 -14.16 -3.01
CA ILE A 328 5.11 -12.83 -2.75
C ILE A 328 4.06 -11.73 -2.94
N ASN A 329 3.32 -11.79 -4.06
CA ASN A 329 2.25 -10.83 -4.35
C ASN A 329 1.14 -10.85 -3.29
N TYR A 330 0.81 -12.04 -2.78
CA TYR A 330 -0.19 -12.22 -1.71
C TYR A 330 0.20 -11.45 -0.44
N PHE A 331 1.45 -11.60 0.03
CA PHE A 331 1.93 -10.91 1.22
C PHE A 331 2.06 -9.39 1.02
N TRP A 332 2.52 -8.94 -0.15
CA TRP A 332 2.50 -7.52 -0.48
C TRP A 332 1.09 -6.93 -0.47
N LYS A 333 0.09 -7.64 -0.98
CA LYS A 333 -1.30 -7.19 -0.92
C LYS A 333 -1.82 -7.06 0.52
N ILE A 334 -1.39 -7.93 1.45
CA ILE A 334 -1.72 -7.78 2.87
C ILE A 334 -1.05 -6.51 3.44
N ILE A 335 0.21 -6.27 3.10
CA ILE A 335 0.93 -5.03 3.49
C ILE A 335 0.15 -3.82 2.97
N PHE A 336 -0.20 -3.75 1.70
CA PHE A 336 -0.94 -2.63 1.12
C PHE A 336 -2.29 -2.41 1.79
N LYS A 337 -3.04 -3.47 2.08
CA LYS A 337 -4.33 -3.38 2.79
C LYS A 337 -4.19 -2.76 4.19
N ASN A 338 -3.03 -2.91 4.84
CA ASN A 338 -2.72 -2.22 6.10
C ASN A 338 -2.15 -0.81 5.91
N GLN A 339 -1.72 -0.47 4.70
CA GLN A 339 -1.26 0.87 4.29
C GLN A 339 -2.38 1.70 3.66
N PHE A 340 -3.59 1.13 3.49
CA PHE A 340 -4.77 1.92 3.22
C PHE A 340 -4.82 3.08 4.23
N HIS A 341 -5.13 4.30 3.76
CA HIS A 341 -4.85 5.50 4.54
C HIS A 341 -5.47 5.47 5.95
N ASP A 342 -6.76 5.14 6.12
CA ASP A 342 -7.38 5.07 7.45
C ASP A 342 -6.81 3.96 8.33
N SER A 343 -6.41 2.82 7.74
CA SER A 343 -5.83 1.71 8.49
C SER A 343 -4.48 2.10 9.10
N ILE A 344 -3.57 2.67 8.29
CA ILE A 344 -2.25 3.06 8.79
C ILE A 344 -2.29 4.33 9.65
N TYR A 345 -3.23 5.24 9.39
CA TYR A 345 -3.46 6.41 10.25
C TYR A 345 -3.93 6.01 11.64
N GLY A 346 -4.68 4.91 11.74
CA GLY A 346 -5.34 4.53 12.98
C GLY A 346 -6.48 5.48 13.32
N SER A 347 -7.14 6.05 12.31
CA SER A 347 -8.27 6.98 12.43
C SER A 347 -9.59 6.30 12.74
N SER A 348 -9.61 4.98 12.72
CA SER A 348 -10.78 4.14 12.99
C SER A 348 -11.02 3.92 14.49
N PRO A 349 -12.26 3.58 14.91
CA PRO A 349 -12.54 3.09 16.26
C PRO A 349 -11.71 1.86 16.64
N ASP A 350 -11.49 1.63 17.94
CA ASP A 350 -10.66 0.53 18.45
C ASP A 350 -11.07 -0.84 17.91
N SER A 351 -12.38 -1.12 17.86
CA SER A 351 -12.90 -2.38 17.32
C SER A 351 -12.50 -2.66 15.88
N ILE A 352 -12.29 -1.63 15.07
CA ILE A 352 -11.84 -1.76 13.69
C ILE A 352 -10.32 -1.86 13.64
N ASN A 353 -9.60 -1.10 14.49
CA ASN A 353 -8.15 -1.23 14.59
C ASN A 353 -7.69 -2.62 15.02
N HIS A 354 -8.44 -3.32 15.85
CA HIS A 354 -8.18 -4.74 16.17
C HIS A 354 -8.18 -5.63 14.91
N THR A 355 -8.94 -5.30 13.87
CA THR A 355 -8.87 -6.02 12.59
C THR A 355 -7.54 -5.77 11.89
N VAL A 356 -7.01 -4.54 11.95
CA VAL A 356 -5.68 -4.20 11.44
C VAL A 356 -4.60 -4.97 12.19
N GLU A 357 -4.65 -4.97 13.52
CA GLU A 357 -3.71 -5.69 14.40
C GLU A 357 -3.72 -7.20 14.13
N ASN A 358 -4.90 -7.80 13.97
CA ASN A 358 -5.03 -9.22 13.62
C ASN A 358 -4.44 -9.54 12.24
N ARG A 359 -4.62 -8.66 11.25
CA ARG A 359 -3.95 -8.82 9.94
C ARG A 359 -2.44 -8.75 10.05
N LEU A 360 -1.91 -7.83 10.90
CA LEU A 360 -0.47 -7.73 11.17
C LEU A 360 0.07 -8.97 11.88
N LEU A 361 -0.68 -9.55 12.80
CA LEU A 361 -0.33 -10.81 13.46
C LEU A 361 -0.24 -11.97 12.46
N ASN A 362 -1.26 -12.13 11.62
CA ASN A 362 -1.27 -13.15 10.58
C ASN A 362 -0.15 -12.94 9.55
N LEU A 363 0.13 -11.68 9.17
CA LEU A 363 1.24 -11.33 8.30
C LEU A 363 2.57 -11.77 8.93
N ARG A 364 2.79 -11.48 10.21
CA ARG A 364 4.00 -11.92 10.95
C ARG A 364 4.21 -13.43 10.87
N HIS A 365 3.16 -14.21 11.14
CA HIS A 365 3.26 -15.67 11.09
C HIS A 365 3.64 -16.16 9.69
N GLY A 366 2.98 -15.65 8.66
CA GLY A 366 3.28 -16.04 7.28
C GLY A 366 4.67 -15.63 6.81
N LEU A 367 5.13 -14.41 7.16
CA LEU A 367 6.47 -13.96 6.81
C LEU A 367 7.56 -14.75 7.54
N ASN A 368 7.34 -15.10 8.81
CA ASN A 368 8.26 -15.96 9.56
C ASN A 368 8.38 -17.36 8.93
N GLU A 369 7.26 -17.93 8.49
CA GLU A 369 7.26 -19.22 7.80
C GLU A 369 8.03 -19.15 6.48
N LEU A 370 7.82 -18.11 5.68
CA LEU A 370 8.60 -17.90 4.44
C LEU A 370 10.10 -17.81 4.71
N ILE A 371 10.50 -17.10 5.75
CA ILE A 371 11.91 -17.00 6.15
C ILE A 371 12.42 -18.38 6.52
N TRP A 372 11.70 -19.08 7.38
CA TRP A 372 12.12 -20.39 7.88
C TRP A 372 12.29 -21.41 6.75
N MET A 373 11.30 -21.54 5.88
CA MET A 373 11.37 -22.46 4.73
C MET A 373 12.56 -22.15 3.80
N ASN A 374 12.79 -20.87 3.51
CA ASN A 374 13.90 -20.50 2.64
C ASN A 374 15.27 -20.64 3.33
N PHE A 375 15.36 -20.31 4.62
CA PHE A 375 16.59 -20.57 5.39
C PHE A 375 16.92 -22.05 5.42
N ARG A 376 15.93 -22.92 5.69
CA ARG A 376 16.13 -24.36 5.68
C ARG A 376 16.67 -24.86 4.35
N TYR A 377 16.02 -24.46 3.24
CA TYR A 377 16.47 -24.81 1.90
C TYR A 377 17.92 -24.36 1.62
N LEU A 378 18.25 -23.11 1.97
CA LEU A 378 19.60 -22.59 1.80
C LEU A 378 20.61 -23.29 2.70
N ALA A 379 20.24 -23.61 3.94
CA ALA A 379 21.09 -24.32 4.89
C ALA A 379 21.41 -25.74 4.42
N GLU A 380 20.46 -26.45 3.78
CA GLU A 380 20.67 -27.77 3.20
C GLU A 380 21.70 -27.75 2.05
N SER A 381 21.91 -26.59 1.42
CA SER A 381 22.92 -26.38 0.34
C SER A 381 24.31 -25.99 0.87
N VAL A 382 24.46 -25.82 2.15
CA VAL A 382 25.75 -25.45 2.77
C VAL A 382 26.69 -26.65 2.77
N ASP A 383 27.95 -26.44 2.34
CA ASP A 383 28.98 -27.48 2.41
C ASP A 383 29.37 -27.77 3.87
N LEU A 384 28.97 -28.92 4.35
CA LEU A 384 29.23 -29.43 5.71
C LEU A 384 30.41 -30.40 5.79
N SER A 385 31.17 -30.59 4.69
CA SER A 385 32.28 -31.54 4.63
C SER A 385 33.41 -31.27 5.65
N VAL A 386 33.45 -30.04 6.16
CA VAL A 386 34.42 -29.60 7.18
C VAL A 386 34.00 -29.90 8.63
N LEU A 387 32.77 -30.44 8.83
CA LEU A 387 32.26 -30.79 10.14
C LEU A 387 32.61 -32.23 10.51
N LYS A 388 32.84 -32.43 11.81
CA LYS A 388 32.89 -33.78 12.39
C LYS A 388 31.49 -34.23 12.76
N GLU A 389 31.31 -35.53 12.82
CA GLU A 389 30.09 -36.13 13.35
C GLU A 389 29.80 -35.58 14.76
N ASN A 390 28.56 -35.10 14.99
CA ASN A 390 28.11 -34.44 16.25
C ASN A 390 28.63 -33.03 16.52
N GLU A 391 29.16 -32.29 15.52
CA GLU A 391 29.39 -30.85 15.63
C GLU A 391 28.11 -30.10 15.27
N ASP A 392 27.63 -29.19 16.12
CA ASP A 392 26.55 -28.25 15.82
C ASP A 392 27.10 -27.05 15.05
N ILE A 393 26.28 -26.50 14.17
CA ILE A 393 26.61 -25.29 13.40
C ILE A 393 25.56 -24.21 13.57
N LEU A 394 26.00 -22.99 13.28
CA LEU A 394 25.15 -21.83 13.10
C LEU A 394 25.48 -21.19 11.75
N VAL A 395 24.48 -20.96 10.93
CA VAL A 395 24.65 -20.31 9.62
C VAL A 395 24.10 -18.89 9.68
N LEU A 396 24.95 -17.90 9.37
CA LEU A 396 24.59 -16.51 9.30
C LEU A 396 24.45 -16.09 7.85
N PHE A 397 23.28 -15.63 7.44
CA PHE A 397 23.02 -15.15 6.09
C PHE A 397 23.04 -13.63 6.02
N ASN A 398 23.68 -13.09 4.99
CA ASN A 398 23.59 -11.69 4.60
C ASN A 398 22.76 -11.59 3.30
N THR A 399 21.57 -11.07 3.40
CA THR A 399 20.64 -10.91 2.27
C THR A 399 20.81 -9.59 1.52
N LEU A 400 21.79 -8.77 1.90
CA LEU A 400 22.05 -7.46 1.30
C LEU A 400 23.22 -7.51 0.31
N PRO A 401 23.25 -6.64 -0.71
CA PRO A 401 24.25 -6.68 -1.79
C PRO A 401 25.60 -6.05 -1.40
N TYR A 402 25.89 -5.91 -0.12
CA TYR A 402 27.14 -5.39 0.41
C TYR A 402 27.59 -6.16 1.65
N GLN A 403 28.90 -6.15 1.89
CA GLN A 403 29.50 -6.75 3.08
C GLN A 403 28.98 -6.09 4.36
N ARG A 404 28.69 -6.90 5.38
CA ARG A 404 28.22 -6.41 6.68
C ARG A 404 29.17 -6.71 7.82
N ASN A 405 29.29 -5.71 8.71
CA ASN A 405 29.80 -5.86 10.06
C ASN A 405 28.69 -5.40 11.00
N ASP A 406 28.04 -6.32 11.68
CA ASP A 406 26.83 -6.03 12.46
C ASP A 406 26.62 -7.06 13.56
N TYR A 407 25.59 -6.92 14.35
CA TYR A 407 25.17 -7.93 15.30
C TYR A 407 24.05 -8.78 14.71
N ALA A 408 24.21 -10.12 14.81
CA ALA A 408 23.13 -11.07 14.54
C ALA A 408 22.50 -11.51 15.86
N PHE A 409 21.19 -11.63 15.88
CA PHE A 409 20.42 -12.11 17.03
C PHE A 409 19.72 -13.39 16.65
N THR A 410 19.87 -14.42 17.49
CA THR A 410 19.17 -15.69 17.26
C THR A 410 18.87 -16.40 18.57
N SER A 411 17.96 -17.36 18.50
CA SER A 411 17.74 -18.34 19.56
C SER A 411 18.18 -19.71 19.09
N MET A 412 18.82 -20.46 19.92
CA MET A 412 19.24 -21.82 19.62
C MET A 412 19.05 -22.75 20.84
N ILE A 413 18.90 -24.04 20.57
CA ILE A 413 18.85 -25.06 21.61
C ILE A 413 20.22 -25.73 21.69
N VAL A 414 20.80 -25.72 22.85
CA VAL A 414 22.13 -26.27 23.10
C VAL A 414 22.10 -27.31 24.23
N LYS A 415 22.98 -28.30 24.14
CA LYS A 415 23.14 -29.32 25.18
C LYS A 415 23.92 -28.81 26.40
N ASP A 416 24.78 -27.82 26.20
CA ASP A 416 25.54 -27.12 27.22
C ASP A 416 25.58 -25.63 26.90
N LYS A 417 25.39 -24.78 27.88
CA LYS A 417 25.46 -23.33 27.73
C LYS A 417 26.90 -22.79 27.67
N ASN A 418 27.89 -23.59 27.98
CA ASN A 418 29.29 -23.30 27.85
C ASN A 418 29.81 -23.78 26.49
N PHE A 419 29.75 -22.90 25.49
CA PHE A 419 30.27 -23.14 24.16
C PHE A 419 31.03 -21.95 23.64
N VAL A 420 31.75 -22.13 22.53
CA VAL A 420 32.35 -21.06 21.74
C VAL A 420 31.91 -21.17 20.28
N LEU A 421 31.78 -20.03 19.63
CA LEU A 421 31.55 -19.96 18.21
C LEU A 421 32.88 -19.79 17.48
N LYS A 422 33.17 -20.67 16.51
CA LYS A 422 34.39 -20.62 15.72
C LYS A 422 34.12 -20.60 14.23
N ARG A 423 34.89 -19.80 13.50
CA ARG A 423 35.01 -19.91 12.05
C ARG A 423 35.72 -21.18 11.63
N GLN A 424 35.71 -21.47 10.33
CA GLN A 424 36.39 -22.63 9.76
C GLN A 424 37.92 -22.58 9.97
N ASP A 425 38.52 -21.38 9.99
CA ASP A 425 39.95 -21.14 10.27
C ASP A 425 40.33 -21.21 11.77
N GLY A 426 39.33 -21.51 12.64
CA GLY A 426 39.53 -21.56 14.09
C GLY A 426 39.36 -20.24 14.82
N THR A 427 39.15 -19.13 14.12
CA THR A 427 38.94 -17.81 14.73
C THR A 427 37.68 -17.84 15.60
N ILE A 428 37.80 -17.38 16.85
CA ILE A 428 36.68 -17.26 17.78
C ILE A 428 35.82 -16.04 17.40
N VAL A 429 34.52 -16.24 17.29
CA VAL A 429 33.52 -15.18 17.05
C VAL A 429 32.90 -14.77 18.39
N PRO A 430 33.07 -13.52 18.84
CA PRO A 430 32.48 -13.04 20.07
C PRO A 430 30.94 -13.09 20.03
N TYR A 431 30.35 -13.51 21.13
CA TYR A 431 28.90 -13.50 21.35
C TYR A 431 28.56 -13.22 22.81
N GLU A 432 27.32 -12.81 23.04
CA GLU A 432 26.75 -12.54 24.36
C GLU A 432 25.46 -13.36 24.52
N ILE A 433 25.30 -14.04 25.65
CA ILE A 433 24.04 -14.70 26.01
C ILE A 433 23.12 -13.64 26.62
N MET A 434 22.06 -13.28 25.90
CA MET A 434 21.06 -12.29 26.29
C MET A 434 20.02 -12.87 27.27
N ASN A 435 19.67 -14.13 27.04
CA ASN A 435 18.72 -14.86 27.88
C ASN A 435 18.99 -16.37 27.80
N GLU A 436 18.73 -17.06 28.88
CA GLU A 436 18.82 -18.53 28.94
C GLU A 436 17.66 -19.10 29.76
N VAL A 437 17.04 -20.15 29.24
CA VAL A 437 16.00 -20.91 29.94
C VAL A 437 16.21 -22.39 29.67
N LYS A 438 15.70 -23.27 30.59
CA LYS A 438 15.64 -24.68 30.29
C LYS A 438 14.68 -24.92 29.12
N ALA A 439 15.14 -25.64 28.10
CA ALA A 439 14.30 -25.95 26.94
C ALA A 439 13.17 -26.92 27.34
N THR A 440 11.99 -26.69 26.82
CA THR A 440 10.80 -27.56 26.95
C THR A 440 10.68 -28.49 25.73
N SER A 441 9.87 -29.53 25.83
CA SER A 441 9.53 -30.35 24.66
C SER A 441 8.95 -29.51 23.51
N HIS A 442 8.09 -28.55 23.82
CA HIS A 442 7.52 -27.63 22.83
C HIS A 442 8.58 -26.78 22.10
N ASP A 443 9.61 -26.29 22.79
CA ASP A 443 10.71 -25.59 22.15
C ASP A 443 11.46 -26.47 21.15
N ILE A 444 11.63 -27.75 21.47
CA ILE A 444 12.34 -28.73 20.63
C ILE A 444 11.50 -29.10 19.41
N GLU A 445 10.20 -29.31 19.58
CA GLU A 445 9.25 -29.58 18.49
C GLU A 445 9.19 -28.43 17.51
N TYR A 446 9.15 -27.20 18.00
CA TYR A 446 9.15 -26.01 17.16
C TYR A 446 10.43 -25.88 16.30
N TYR A 447 11.60 -26.23 16.85
CA TYR A 447 12.86 -26.20 16.11
C TYR A 447 13.03 -27.36 15.13
N ASN A 448 12.45 -28.51 15.39
CA ASN A 448 12.53 -29.67 14.50
C ASN A 448 11.57 -29.62 13.31
N GLY A 449 10.69 -28.61 13.27
CA GLY A 449 9.64 -28.47 12.25
C GLY A 449 8.48 -29.43 12.47
N MET A 450 7.26 -28.97 12.19
CA MET A 450 6.02 -29.74 12.42
C MET A 450 5.87 -30.99 11.54
N GLU A 451 6.78 -31.27 10.63
CA GLU A 451 6.69 -32.41 9.71
C GLU A 451 6.91 -33.76 10.37
N ASN A 452 7.51 -33.80 11.58
CA ASN A 452 7.84 -35.03 12.31
C ASN A 452 7.06 -35.13 13.62
N PHE A 453 5.76 -34.91 13.62
CA PHE A 453 4.91 -35.08 14.80
C PHE A 453 4.94 -36.51 15.38
N HIS A 454 5.42 -37.50 14.63
CA HIS A 454 5.49 -38.91 15.05
C HIS A 454 6.82 -39.29 15.70
N ASP A 455 7.90 -38.52 15.52
CA ASP A 455 9.24 -38.87 16.04
C ASP A 455 9.65 -38.08 17.27
N ALA A 456 8.82 -37.14 17.74
CA ALA A 456 9.13 -36.28 18.90
C ALA A 456 9.25 -37.04 20.25
N GLY A 457 8.93 -38.32 20.27
CA GLY A 457 8.99 -39.17 21.50
C GLY A 457 10.38 -39.59 21.94
N GLU A 458 11.41 -39.53 21.10
CA GLU A 458 12.72 -40.11 21.39
C GLU A 458 13.84 -39.15 21.78
N VAL A 459 13.65 -37.84 21.78
CA VAL A 459 14.76 -36.88 21.74
C VAL A 459 15.07 -36.16 23.05
N LEU A 460 14.54 -36.52 24.17
CA LEU A 460 14.88 -35.89 25.45
C LEU A 460 15.78 -36.72 26.36
N GLU A 461 16.89 -37.23 25.85
CA GLU A 461 17.98 -37.63 26.74
C GLU A 461 18.80 -36.37 27.13
N GLY A 462 18.75 -36.01 28.40
CA GLY A 462 19.53 -34.93 29.00
C GLY A 462 18.83 -33.54 29.05
N THR A 463 19.35 -32.68 29.90
CA THR A 463 18.88 -31.30 30.02
C THR A 463 19.41 -30.46 28.82
N LYS A 464 18.49 -29.80 28.10
CA LYS A 464 18.83 -28.85 27.04
C LYS A 464 18.48 -27.42 27.47
N PHE A 465 19.15 -26.44 26.90
CA PHE A 465 18.95 -25.00 27.16
C PHE A 465 18.56 -24.29 25.89
N LYS A 466 17.55 -23.46 25.97
CA LYS A 466 17.24 -22.46 24.96
C LYS A 466 17.99 -21.18 25.31
N VAL A 467 18.91 -20.77 24.47
CA VAL A 467 19.72 -19.55 24.65
C VAL A 467 19.39 -18.54 23.57
N GLN A 468 19.25 -17.28 23.97
CA GLN A 468 19.18 -16.16 23.03
C GLN A 468 20.53 -15.50 23.02
N ILE A 469 21.14 -15.40 21.85
CA ILE A 469 22.50 -14.87 21.72
C ILE A 469 22.54 -13.70 20.75
N LYS A 470 23.45 -12.78 21.05
CA LYS A 470 23.86 -11.68 20.19
C LYS A 470 25.29 -11.96 19.72
N ILE A 471 25.49 -12.07 18.43
CA ILE A 471 26.73 -12.50 17.79
C ILE A 471 27.36 -11.28 17.11
N ALA A 472 28.64 -11.03 17.34
CA ALA A 472 29.41 -10.02 16.62
C ALA A 472 29.79 -10.57 15.23
N ALA A 473 28.90 -10.43 14.26
CA ALA A 473 29.10 -10.88 12.88
C ALA A 473 29.99 -9.87 12.13
N SER A 474 31.18 -10.28 11.73
CA SER A 474 32.13 -9.44 11.00
C SER A 474 32.42 -10.04 9.62
N PHE A 475 32.54 -9.17 8.61
CA PHE A 475 32.90 -9.56 7.24
C PHE A 475 31.89 -10.52 6.56
N LEU A 476 30.62 -10.48 6.95
CA LEU A 476 29.58 -11.26 6.24
C LEU A 476 29.56 -10.87 4.75
N PRO A 477 29.76 -11.82 3.83
CA PRO A 477 29.85 -11.52 2.40
C PRO A 477 28.53 -10.99 1.84
N PRO A 478 28.57 -10.16 0.78
CA PRO A 478 27.36 -9.72 0.09
C PRO A 478 26.56 -10.90 -0.45
N MET A 479 25.23 -10.90 -0.26
CA MET A 479 24.32 -11.95 -0.77
C MET A 479 24.88 -13.37 -0.48
N GLY A 480 25.41 -13.58 0.71
CA GLY A 480 26.13 -14.80 1.06
C GLY A 480 25.92 -15.21 2.52
N TYR A 481 26.73 -16.16 2.97
CA TYR A 481 26.59 -16.71 4.30
C TYR A 481 27.96 -17.00 4.95
N GLU A 482 27.96 -17.17 6.25
CA GLU A 482 29.07 -17.66 7.06
C GLU A 482 28.62 -18.84 7.92
N VAL A 483 29.44 -19.88 8.00
CA VAL A 483 29.22 -21.05 8.86
C VAL A 483 30.08 -20.93 10.10
N LEU A 484 29.46 -20.95 11.26
CA LEU A 484 30.12 -20.97 12.56
C LEU A 484 29.91 -22.34 13.20
N LYS A 485 31.02 -22.96 13.70
CA LYS A 485 30.97 -24.18 14.51
C LYS A 485 30.60 -23.82 15.95
N VAL A 486 29.69 -24.57 16.54
CA VAL A 486 29.35 -24.48 17.96
C VAL A 486 30.16 -25.53 18.72
N CYS A 487 31.23 -25.10 19.37
CA CYS A 487 32.16 -26.00 20.09
C CYS A 487 31.84 -26.01 21.56
N PHE A 488 31.48 -27.18 22.10
CA PHE A 488 31.22 -27.39 23.54
C PHE A 488 32.52 -27.79 24.29
N HIS A 489 32.60 -27.48 25.59
CA HIS A 489 33.69 -27.87 26.50
C HIS A 489 35.05 -27.22 26.29
N GLU A 490 35.22 -26.20 25.48
CA GLU A 490 36.44 -25.39 25.52
C GLU A 490 36.31 -24.33 26.60
N ARG A 491 37.06 -24.48 27.72
CA ARG A 491 37.17 -23.42 28.73
C ARG A 491 37.88 -22.22 28.11
N THR A 492 37.15 -21.17 27.81
CA THR A 492 37.76 -19.86 27.52
C THR A 492 38.36 -19.32 28.83
N SER A 493 39.67 -19.29 28.92
CA SER A 493 40.35 -18.49 29.92
C SER A 493 40.20 -17.03 29.54
N LYS A 494 39.23 -16.36 30.11
CA LYS A 494 38.98 -14.93 30.35
C LYS A 494 37.55 -14.54 29.97
N ARG A 495 36.70 -14.35 31.00
CA ARG A 495 35.70 -13.29 30.92
C ARG A 495 36.44 -11.96 30.79
N PRO A 496 36.06 -11.03 29.94
CA PRO A 496 36.49 -9.66 30.12
C PRO A 496 35.87 -9.19 31.44
N GLU A 497 36.73 -8.84 32.38
CA GLU A 497 36.34 -8.08 33.56
C GLU A 497 35.75 -6.75 33.05
N GLY A 498 34.52 -6.48 33.43
CA GLY A 498 33.86 -5.23 33.12
C GLY A 498 34.48 -4.10 33.93
N ASP A 499 34.66 -2.99 33.26
CA ASP A 499 34.61 -1.64 33.82
C ASP A 499 33.32 -0.96 33.38
#